data_6d2902320fc818a3f249bc2a6a568750
#
_entry.id   6d2902320fc818a3f249bc2a6a568750
#
_cell.length_a   1.000
_cell.length_b   1.000
_cell.length_c   1.000
_cell.angle_alpha   90.00
_cell.angle_beta   90.00
_cell.angle_gamma   90.00
#
_symmetry.space_group_name_H-M   'P 1'
#
loop_
_entity.id
_entity.type
_entity.pdbx_description
1 polymer ?
#
loop_
_entity_poly.entity_id
_entity_poly.type
_entity_poly.pdbx_seq_one_letter_code
_entity_poly.pdbx_strand_id
1 'polypeptide(L)'
;GDDVFGDDPTVNALQERIAALLGFEAALFMPSGTQSNLCAILAHCGRGDEYIVGQLAHTYRFEGGGAAVLGSVQPQPLAQDAAGQMALADVAGAIKPDDCHFARTRLLCLENTWNGHPMPCGYLQSMATLARSKGLALHLDGARLFNAAVAMAQATDAGPPQVGDGPLGGQRSTHSGERGGAMDSA
;
A
#
# COMPACT_ATOMS: atom_id res chain seq x y z
N GLY A 1 -10.17 -21.68 -23.95
CA GLY A 1 -9.62 -22.96 -23.50
C GLY A 1 -10.05 -23.33 -22.11
N ASP A 2 -9.57 -24.41 -21.62
CA ASP A 2 -9.78 -24.86 -20.24
C ASP A 2 -8.48 -24.65 -19.44
N ASP A 3 -8.58 -23.91 -18.36
CA ASP A 3 -7.41 -23.56 -17.55
C ASP A 3 -7.09 -24.59 -16.45
N VAL A 4 -7.98 -25.56 -16.21
CA VAL A 4 -7.83 -26.54 -15.13
C VAL A 4 -6.53 -27.35 -15.24
N PHE A 5 -6.11 -27.67 -16.46
CA PHE A 5 -4.87 -28.39 -16.72
C PHE A 5 -3.78 -27.53 -17.39
N GLY A 6 -3.96 -26.22 -17.39
CA GLY A 6 -3.05 -25.31 -18.08
C GLY A 6 -3.21 -25.32 -19.61
N ASP A 7 -4.36 -25.72 -20.10
CA ASP A 7 -4.62 -25.87 -21.55
C ASP A 7 -5.13 -24.59 -22.23
N ASP A 8 -5.39 -23.51 -21.45
CA ASP A 8 -5.80 -22.23 -22.04
C ASP A 8 -4.60 -21.46 -22.57
N PRO A 9 -4.44 -21.33 -23.89
CA PRO A 9 -3.28 -20.66 -24.46
C PRO A 9 -3.26 -19.15 -24.16
N THR A 10 -4.44 -18.53 -23.92
CA THR A 10 -4.55 -17.10 -23.61
C THR A 10 -4.08 -16.83 -22.19
N VAL A 11 -4.50 -17.65 -21.24
CA VAL A 11 -4.05 -17.56 -19.83
C VAL A 11 -2.55 -17.80 -19.74
N ASN A 12 -2.03 -18.84 -20.40
CA ASN A 12 -0.61 -19.14 -20.44
C ASN A 12 0.21 -17.96 -21.00
N ALA A 13 -0.19 -17.42 -22.14
CA ALA A 13 0.49 -16.27 -22.75
C ALA A 13 0.43 -15.02 -21.85
N LEU A 14 -0.67 -14.78 -21.13
CA LEU A 14 -0.78 -13.69 -20.15
C LEU A 14 0.20 -13.88 -19.00
N GLN A 15 0.24 -15.07 -18.42
CA GLN A 15 1.13 -15.40 -17.29
C GLN A 15 2.60 -15.23 -17.68
N GLU A 16 3.03 -15.79 -18.83
CA GLU A 16 4.37 -15.64 -19.36
C GLU A 16 4.74 -14.16 -19.60
N ARG A 17 3.81 -13.41 -20.20
CA ARG A 17 4.01 -11.98 -20.48
C ARG A 17 4.21 -11.16 -19.21
N ILE A 18 3.38 -11.37 -18.19
CA ILE A 18 3.46 -10.63 -16.92
C ILE A 18 4.72 -11.02 -16.14
N ALA A 19 5.04 -12.30 -16.06
CA ALA A 19 6.28 -12.77 -15.42
C ALA A 19 7.51 -12.10 -16.06
N ALA A 20 7.61 -12.13 -17.40
CA ALA A 20 8.72 -11.50 -18.13
C ALA A 20 8.77 -9.97 -17.94
N LEU A 21 7.61 -9.30 -17.98
CA LEU A 21 7.52 -7.83 -17.85
C LEU A 21 7.96 -7.35 -16.48
N LEU A 22 7.61 -8.10 -15.41
CA LEU A 22 7.91 -7.72 -14.03
C LEU A 22 9.20 -8.37 -13.50
N GLY A 23 9.85 -9.23 -14.27
CA GLY A 23 11.11 -9.89 -13.90
C GLY A 23 10.94 -10.99 -12.84
N PHE A 24 9.77 -11.63 -12.78
CA PHE A 24 9.51 -12.77 -11.94
C PHE A 24 9.68 -14.09 -12.70
N GLU A 25 9.94 -15.17 -11.98
CA GLU A 25 10.11 -16.51 -12.57
C GLU A 25 8.79 -17.10 -13.10
N ALA A 26 7.66 -16.71 -12.50
CA ALA A 26 6.33 -17.17 -12.88
C ALA A 26 5.25 -16.15 -12.52
N ALA A 27 4.08 -16.30 -13.11
CA ALA A 27 2.86 -15.60 -12.74
C ALA A 27 1.69 -16.58 -12.75
N LEU A 28 0.67 -16.30 -11.96
CA LEU A 28 -0.55 -17.09 -11.90
C LEU A 28 -1.75 -16.17 -12.05
N PHE A 29 -2.61 -16.46 -13.01
CA PHE A 29 -3.85 -15.73 -13.20
C PHE A 29 -4.86 -16.07 -12.09
N MET A 30 -5.45 -15.03 -11.50
CA MET A 30 -6.50 -15.14 -10.48
C MET A 30 -7.72 -14.34 -10.91
N PRO A 31 -8.95 -14.80 -10.61
CA PRO A 31 -10.17 -14.12 -11.03
C PRO A 31 -10.45 -12.82 -10.28
N SER A 32 -9.76 -12.57 -9.16
CA SER A 32 -9.89 -11.31 -8.40
C SER A 32 -8.61 -10.97 -7.62
N GLY A 33 -8.40 -9.67 -7.35
CA GLY A 33 -7.31 -9.20 -6.50
C GLY A 33 -7.40 -9.73 -5.06
N THR A 34 -8.59 -9.81 -4.50
CA THR A 34 -8.82 -10.38 -3.16
C THR A 34 -8.35 -11.84 -3.07
N GLN A 35 -8.65 -12.64 -4.09
CA GLN A 35 -8.14 -14.02 -4.13
C GLN A 35 -6.63 -14.07 -4.29
N SER A 36 -6.08 -13.20 -5.14
CA SER A 36 -4.64 -13.07 -5.35
C SER A 36 -3.91 -12.73 -4.05
N ASN A 37 -4.38 -11.72 -3.33
CA ASN A 37 -3.82 -11.31 -2.06
C ASN A 37 -3.90 -12.41 -1.00
N LEU A 38 -5.05 -13.06 -0.88
CA LEU A 38 -5.22 -14.18 0.07
C LEU A 38 -4.27 -15.33 -0.25
N CYS A 39 -4.19 -15.76 -1.51
CA CYS A 39 -3.27 -16.82 -1.92
C CYS A 39 -1.81 -16.45 -1.65
N ALA A 40 -1.41 -15.22 -1.91
CA ALA A 40 -0.06 -14.73 -1.62
C ALA A 40 0.24 -14.75 -0.11
N ILE A 41 -0.68 -14.28 0.73
CA ILE A 41 -0.51 -14.34 2.19
C ILE A 41 -0.37 -15.81 2.66
N LEU A 42 -1.23 -16.70 2.18
CA LEU A 42 -1.20 -18.12 2.56
C LEU A 42 0.01 -18.88 2.00
N ALA A 43 0.64 -18.41 0.92
CA ALA A 43 1.89 -18.98 0.42
C ALA A 43 3.08 -18.69 1.34
N HIS A 44 3.03 -17.61 2.12
CA HIS A 44 4.10 -17.17 3.01
C HIS A 44 3.85 -17.43 4.49
N CYS A 45 2.58 -17.55 4.89
CA CYS A 45 2.16 -17.67 6.28
C CYS A 45 1.36 -18.94 6.50
N GLY A 46 1.69 -19.68 7.56
CA GLY A 46 0.88 -20.77 8.08
C GLY A 46 -0.01 -20.33 9.24
N ARG A 47 -0.79 -21.29 9.76
CA ARG A 47 -1.63 -21.06 10.95
C ARG A 47 -0.79 -20.59 12.14
N GLY A 48 -1.22 -19.49 12.77
CA GLY A 48 -0.53 -18.90 13.91
C GLY A 48 0.66 -18.01 13.55
N ASP A 49 0.99 -17.87 12.27
CA ASP A 49 1.94 -16.85 11.82
C ASP A 49 1.28 -15.46 11.77
N GLU A 50 2.09 -14.44 11.63
CA GLU A 50 1.68 -13.03 11.58
C GLU A 50 2.20 -12.36 10.32
N TYR A 51 1.40 -11.44 9.75
CA TYR A 51 1.86 -10.52 8.72
C TYR A 51 1.70 -9.07 9.16
N ILE A 52 2.70 -8.24 8.89
CA ILE A 52 2.66 -6.79 9.12
C ILE A 52 2.00 -6.12 7.91
N VAL A 53 1.09 -5.18 8.16
CA VAL A 53 0.30 -4.52 7.13
C VAL A 53 -0.09 -3.12 7.55
N GLY A 54 -0.32 -2.21 6.61
CA GLY A 54 -0.90 -0.90 6.91
C GLY A 54 -2.35 -1.03 7.41
N GLN A 55 -2.72 -0.28 8.46
CA GLN A 55 -4.07 -0.34 9.05
C GLN A 55 -5.20 0.06 8.10
N LEU A 56 -4.88 0.76 7.01
CA LEU A 56 -5.83 1.18 5.98
C LEU A 56 -5.60 0.44 4.65
N ALA A 57 -4.68 -0.54 4.62
CA ALA A 57 -4.41 -1.34 3.43
C ALA A 57 -5.60 -2.23 3.06
N HIS A 58 -5.75 -2.48 1.77
CA HIS A 58 -6.86 -3.27 1.23
C HIS A 58 -6.90 -4.69 1.80
N THR A 59 -5.78 -5.37 1.87
CA THR A 59 -5.62 -6.73 2.40
C THR A 59 -6.05 -6.88 3.86
N TYR A 60 -6.00 -5.82 4.63
CA TYR A 60 -6.43 -5.81 6.02
C TYR A 60 -7.90 -5.38 6.17
N ARG A 61 -8.29 -4.30 5.48
CA ARG A 61 -9.54 -3.60 5.77
C ARG A 61 -10.73 -4.05 4.91
N PHE A 62 -10.49 -4.48 3.66
CA PHE A 62 -11.54 -4.61 2.66
C PHE A 62 -11.69 -6.02 2.07
N GLU A 63 -11.06 -7.04 2.65
CA GLU A 63 -11.09 -8.42 2.16
C GLU A 63 -11.78 -9.39 3.13
N GLY A 64 -12.74 -8.87 3.93
CA GLY A 64 -13.54 -9.69 4.84
C GLY A 64 -12.75 -10.39 5.95
N GLY A 65 -11.53 -9.92 6.24
CA GLY A 65 -10.64 -10.58 7.19
C GLY A 65 -10.15 -11.95 6.72
N GLY A 66 -10.07 -12.17 5.40
CA GLY A 66 -9.78 -13.46 4.78
C GLY A 66 -8.52 -14.14 5.31
N ALA A 67 -7.45 -13.41 5.53
CA ALA A 67 -6.21 -13.95 6.10
C ALA A 67 -6.44 -14.58 7.48
N ALA A 68 -7.22 -13.93 8.35
CA ALA A 68 -7.55 -14.44 9.68
C ALA A 68 -8.58 -15.60 9.62
N VAL A 69 -9.65 -15.42 8.83
CA VAL A 69 -10.77 -16.37 8.77
C VAL A 69 -10.39 -17.67 8.07
N LEU A 70 -9.72 -17.58 6.93
CA LEU A 70 -9.39 -18.75 6.09
C LEU A 70 -7.98 -19.29 6.37
N GLY A 71 -7.03 -18.40 6.64
CA GLY A 71 -5.63 -18.75 6.86
C GLY A 71 -5.25 -18.96 8.31
N SER A 72 -6.05 -18.49 9.26
CA SER A 72 -5.66 -18.40 10.66
C SER A 72 -4.35 -17.63 10.86
N VAL A 73 -4.12 -16.61 9.99
CA VAL A 73 -2.94 -15.75 10.03
C VAL A 73 -3.30 -14.45 10.76
N GLN A 74 -2.50 -14.08 11.74
CA GLN A 74 -2.73 -12.89 12.52
C GLN A 74 -2.30 -11.64 11.76
N PRO A 75 -3.17 -10.63 11.53
CA PRO A 75 -2.74 -9.34 11.04
C PRO A 75 -2.09 -8.52 12.18
N GLN A 76 -1.00 -7.83 11.86
CA GLN A 76 -0.40 -6.79 12.69
C GLN A 76 -0.51 -5.45 11.95
N PRO A 77 -1.63 -4.74 12.12
CA PRO A 77 -1.82 -3.46 11.45
C PRO A 77 -0.99 -2.36 12.09
N LEU A 78 -0.33 -1.55 11.26
CA LEU A 78 0.45 -0.39 11.69
C LEU A 78 -0.15 0.91 11.14
N ALA A 79 0.06 1.99 11.88
CA ALA A 79 -0.34 3.31 11.45
C ALA A 79 0.33 3.70 10.12
N GLN A 80 -0.44 4.37 9.28
CA GLN A 80 0.02 4.93 8.01
C GLN A 80 -0.10 6.45 8.04
N ASP A 81 0.84 7.12 7.40
CA ASP A 81 0.76 8.56 7.18
C ASP A 81 -0.27 8.93 6.09
N ALA A 82 -0.38 10.21 5.77
CA ALA A 82 -1.31 10.70 4.75
C ALA A 82 -1.00 10.19 3.33
N ALA A 83 0.22 9.71 3.07
CA ALA A 83 0.63 9.09 1.82
C ALA A 83 0.51 7.56 1.84
N GLY A 84 0.01 6.97 2.93
CA GLY A 84 -0.17 5.53 3.09
C GLY A 84 1.10 4.77 3.49
N GLN A 85 2.15 5.46 3.90
CA GLN A 85 3.41 4.86 4.28
C GLN A 85 3.42 4.51 5.78
N MET A 86 3.89 3.32 6.11
CA MET A 86 4.23 2.94 7.49
C MET A 86 5.64 3.44 7.82
N ALA A 87 5.88 3.91 9.03
CA ALA A 87 7.23 4.28 9.44
C ALA A 87 8.13 3.04 9.53
N LEU A 88 9.35 3.14 8.98
CA LEU A 88 10.31 2.03 8.97
C LEU A 88 10.64 1.53 10.39
N ALA A 89 10.73 2.46 11.34
CA ALA A 89 10.97 2.14 12.75
C ALA A 89 9.81 1.35 13.37
N ASP A 90 8.56 1.68 13.03
CA ASP A 90 7.38 0.99 13.53
C ASP A 90 7.31 -0.44 12.97
N VAL A 91 7.60 -0.61 11.67
CA VAL A 91 7.69 -1.94 11.05
C VAL A 91 8.78 -2.77 11.71
N ALA A 92 9.97 -2.21 11.92
CA ALA A 92 11.07 -2.90 12.59
C ALA A 92 10.73 -3.28 14.05
N GLY A 93 10.05 -2.40 14.78
CA GLY A 93 9.63 -2.61 16.17
C GLY A 93 8.47 -3.60 16.33
N ALA A 94 7.66 -3.78 15.28
CA ALA A 94 6.53 -4.72 15.30
C ALA A 94 6.93 -6.18 15.06
N ILE A 95 8.13 -6.44 14.54
CA ILE A 95 8.63 -7.80 14.31
C ILE A 95 8.83 -8.49 15.66
N LYS A 96 8.12 -9.60 15.87
CA LYS A 96 8.13 -10.32 17.12
C LYS A 96 9.43 -11.12 17.31
N PRO A 97 9.92 -11.29 18.55
CA PRO A 97 10.98 -12.22 18.85
C PRO A 97 10.54 -13.68 18.62
N ASP A 98 11.49 -14.58 18.44
CA ASP A 98 11.23 -16.02 18.40
C ASP A 98 10.96 -16.53 19.82
N ASP A 99 9.72 -16.44 20.26
CA ASP A 99 9.26 -16.78 21.60
C ASP A 99 7.84 -17.36 21.49
N CYS A 100 7.55 -18.40 22.28
CA CYS A 100 6.29 -19.14 22.22
C CYS A 100 5.04 -18.32 22.57
N HIS A 101 5.19 -17.12 23.16
CA HIS A 101 4.10 -16.23 23.50
C HIS A 101 3.63 -15.36 22.32
N PHE A 102 4.38 -15.34 21.22
CA PHE A 102 4.08 -14.49 20.06
C PHE A 102 3.77 -15.31 18.81
N ALA A 103 2.89 -14.78 17.99
CA ALA A 103 2.79 -15.22 16.59
C ALA A 103 4.09 -14.89 15.86
N ARG A 104 4.54 -15.77 14.97
CA ARG A 104 5.77 -15.53 14.20
C ARG A 104 5.51 -14.57 13.07
N THR A 105 6.18 -13.43 13.07
CA THR A 105 6.15 -12.49 11.96
C THR A 105 6.85 -13.09 10.75
N ARG A 106 6.12 -13.31 9.64
CA ARG A 106 6.62 -13.97 8.42
C ARG A 106 6.60 -13.09 7.20
N LEU A 107 5.70 -12.13 7.14
CA LEU A 107 5.40 -11.40 5.93
C LEU A 107 5.25 -9.92 6.23
N LEU A 108 5.79 -9.07 5.34
CA LEU A 108 5.47 -7.66 5.25
C LEU A 108 4.61 -7.43 4.00
N CYS A 109 3.41 -6.88 4.18
CA CYS A 109 2.52 -6.50 3.09
C CYS A 109 2.55 -5.00 2.85
N LEU A 110 2.77 -4.61 1.60
CA LEU A 110 2.69 -3.24 1.11
C LEU A 110 1.61 -3.14 0.03
N GLU A 111 1.18 -1.92 -0.30
CA GLU A 111 0.18 -1.66 -1.33
C GLU A 111 0.64 -0.52 -2.26
N ASN A 112 0.46 -0.66 -3.58
CA ASN A 112 0.79 0.38 -4.57
C ASN A 112 -0.19 0.32 -5.77
N THR A 113 -0.99 1.38 -6.02
CA THR A 113 -1.09 2.64 -5.27
C THR A 113 -1.95 2.46 -4.02
N TRP A 114 -1.58 3.09 -2.91
CA TRP A 114 -2.46 3.18 -1.77
C TRP A 114 -3.42 4.36 -1.95
N ASN A 115 -4.71 4.08 -1.96
CA ASN A 115 -5.77 5.09 -2.12
C ASN A 115 -5.49 6.12 -3.24
N GLY A 116 -4.91 5.67 -4.36
CA GLY A 116 -4.52 6.50 -5.50
C GLY A 116 -3.15 7.18 -5.38
N HIS A 117 -2.48 7.09 -4.24
CA HIS A 117 -1.13 7.64 -4.04
C HIS A 117 -0.05 6.63 -4.45
N PRO A 118 0.81 6.94 -5.42
CA PRO A 118 1.96 6.10 -5.75
C PRO A 118 2.96 6.04 -4.59
N MET A 119 3.43 4.85 -4.26
CA MET A 119 4.50 4.69 -3.27
C MET A 119 5.85 5.02 -3.87
N PRO A 120 6.66 5.90 -3.22
CA PRO A 120 7.99 6.22 -3.70
C PRO A 120 8.89 4.99 -3.79
N CYS A 121 9.68 4.86 -4.87
CA CYS A 121 10.61 3.73 -5.03
C CYS A 121 11.59 3.59 -3.87
N GLY A 122 12.10 4.70 -3.34
CA GLY A 122 13.02 4.69 -2.18
C GLY A 122 12.36 4.11 -0.92
N TYR A 123 11.08 4.40 -0.70
CA TYR A 123 10.31 3.80 0.39
C TYR A 123 10.17 2.28 0.21
N LEU A 124 9.73 1.84 -0.96
CA LEU A 124 9.57 0.41 -1.26
C LEU A 124 10.90 -0.34 -1.12
N GLN A 125 12.00 0.26 -1.58
CA GLN A 125 13.33 -0.31 -1.47
C GLN A 125 13.81 -0.41 -0.02
N SER A 126 13.54 0.60 0.81
CA SER A 126 13.86 0.58 2.24
C SER A 126 13.10 -0.52 2.98
N MET A 127 11.81 -0.66 2.70
CA MET A 127 10.97 -1.73 3.26
C MET A 127 11.42 -3.12 2.81
N ALA A 128 11.76 -3.28 1.53
CA ALA A 128 12.29 -4.54 1.01
C ALA A 128 13.65 -4.91 1.63
N THR A 129 14.50 -3.92 1.88
CA THR A 129 15.78 -4.10 2.56
C THR A 129 15.58 -4.54 4.01
N LEU A 130 14.67 -3.87 4.73
CA LEU A 130 14.30 -4.27 6.09
C LEU A 130 13.75 -5.70 6.12
N ALA A 131 12.76 -6.02 5.28
CA ALA A 131 12.17 -7.35 5.21
C ALA A 131 13.24 -8.43 5.00
N ARG A 132 14.11 -8.26 4.00
CA ARG A 132 15.22 -9.19 3.74
C ARG A 132 16.17 -9.32 4.92
N SER A 133 16.55 -8.22 5.57
CA SER A 133 17.47 -8.24 6.72
C SER A 133 16.91 -8.98 7.93
N LYS A 134 15.58 -9.08 8.01
CA LYS A 134 14.85 -9.77 9.08
C LYS A 134 14.32 -11.15 8.68
N GLY A 135 14.62 -11.61 7.46
CA GLY A 135 14.14 -12.91 6.97
C GLY A 135 12.65 -12.98 6.71
N LEU A 136 11.99 -11.82 6.53
CA LEU A 136 10.57 -11.75 6.17
C LEU A 136 10.39 -11.88 4.67
N ALA A 137 9.31 -12.55 4.25
CA ALA A 137 8.79 -12.43 2.90
C ALA A 137 8.20 -11.03 2.69
N LEU A 138 8.09 -10.61 1.42
CA LEU A 138 7.51 -9.34 1.04
C LEU A 138 6.40 -9.58 0.02
N HIS A 139 5.21 -9.09 0.28
CA HIS A 139 4.08 -9.03 -0.64
C HIS A 139 3.77 -7.59 -0.99
N LEU A 140 3.60 -7.31 -2.27
CA LEU A 140 3.11 -6.02 -2.75
C LEU A 140 1.75 -6.23 -3.43
N ASP A 141 0.69 -5.73 -2.81
CA ASP A 141 -0.58 -5.55 -3.52
C ASP A 141 -0.37 -4.49 -4.61
N GLY A 142 -0.20 -4.98 -5.82
CA GLY A 142 0.08 -4.17 -7.00
C GLY A 142 -1.14 -3.90 -7.87
N ALA A 143 -2.35 -3.86 -7.29
CA ALA A 143 -3.60 -3.71 -8.06
C ALA A 143 -3.57 -2.53 -9.04
N ARG A 144 -2.79 -1.48 -8.74
CA ARG A 144 -2.59 -0.30 -9.59
C ARG A 144 -1.11 0.00 -9.86
N LEU A 145 -0.26 -1.03 -9.90
CA LEU A 145 1.19 -0.86 -10.08
C LEU A 145 1.56 -0.12 -11.37
N PHE A 146 0.90 -0.43 -12.48
CA PHE A 146 1.15 0.24 -13.76
C PHE A 146 0.71 1.71 -13.74
N ASN A 147 -0.38 2.04 -13.03
CA ASN A 147 -0.78 3.43 -12.83
C ASN A 147 0.26 4.20 -12.01
N ALA A 148 0.81 3.58 -10.96
CA ALA A 148 1.90 4.15 -10.17
C ALA A 148 3.14 4.40 -11.04
N ALA A 149 3.54 3.44 -11.86
CA ALA A 149 4.70 3.57 -12.74
C ALA A 149 4.56 4.74 -13.73
N VAL A 150 3.38 4.88 -14.36
CA VAL A 150 3.10 6.01 -15.28
C VAL A 150 3.13 7.34 -14.55
N ALA A 151 2.48 7.45 -13.39
CA ALA A 151 2.46 8.68 -12.61
C ALA A 151 3.86 9.11 -12.16
N MET A 152 4.69 8.16 -11.76
CA MET A 152 6.06 8.43 -11.35
C MET A 152 6.97 8.85 -12.53
N ALA A 153 6.81 8.24 -13.71
CA ALA A 153 7.52 8.63 -14.91
C ALA A 153 7.18 10.07 -15.31
N GLN A 154 5.90 10.43 -15.31
CA GLN A 154 5.45 11.79 -15.60
C GLN A 154 5.99 12.84 -14.60
N ALA A 155 6.09 12.49 -13.32
CA ALA A 155 6.64 13.36 -12.30
C ALA A 155 8.14 13.62 -12.51
N THR A 156 8.91 12.65 -13.01
CA THR A 156 10.33 12.82 -13.36
C THR A 156 10.53 13.70 -14.58
N ASP A 157 9.66 13.58 -15.58
CA ASP A 157 9.73 14.38 -16.81
C ASP A 157 9.28 15.84 -16.59
N ALA A 158 8.39 16.08 -15.64
CA ALA A 158 7.90 17.43 -15.30
C ALA A 158 8.89 18.30 -14.52
N GLY A 159 9.99 17.74 -14.03
CA GLY A 159 10.94 18.44 -13.14
C GLY A 159 10.33 18.70 -11.74
N PRO A 160 11.11 19.27 -10.82
CA PRO A 160 10.60 19.67 -9.52
C PRO A 160 9.51 20.76 -9.69
N PRO A 161 8.44 20.74 -8.87
CA PRO A 161 7.40 21.75 -8.94
C PRO A 161 8.03 23.15 -8.84
N GLN A 162 7.79 23.99 -9.83
CA GLN A 162 8.20 25.38 -9.79
C GLN A 162 7.41 26.01 -8.63
N VAL A 163 8.12 26.41 -7.59
CA VAL A 163 7.53 27.26 -6.55
C VAL A 163 7.24 28.59 -7.21
N GLY A 164 6.01 28.79 -7.63
CA GLY A 164 5.57 30.04 -8.18
C GLY A 164 5.65 31.10 -7.08
N ASP A 165 6.49 32.10 -7.30
CA ASP A 165 6.45 33.36 -6.54
C ASP A 165 5.09 33.99 -6.79
N GLY A 166 4.11 33.62 -5.96
CA GLY A 166 2.83 34.31 -5.92
C GLY A 166 3.05 35.75 -5.47
N PRO A 167 2.51 36.76 -6.18
CA PRO A 167 2.70 38.13 -5.78
C PRO A 167 2.00 38.38 -4.44
N LEU A 168 2.78 38.79 -3.43
CA LEU A 168 2.27 39.41 -2.22
C LEU A 168 1.61 40.75 -2.57
N GLY A 169 0.41 40.67 -3.06
CA GLY A 169 -0.44 41.83 -3.31
C GLY A 169 -1.19 42.23 -2.04
N GLY A 170 -0.57 43.11 -1.24
CA GLY A 170 -1.25 43.78 -0.16
C GLY A 170 -2.40 44.63 -0.67
N GLN A 171 -3.62 44.36 -0.23
CA GLN A 171 -4.67 45.36 -0.20
C GLN A 171 -5.11 45.58 1.25
N ARG A 172 -4.61 46.68 1.82
CA ARG A 172 -5.21 47.32 2.99
C ARG A 172 -6.54 47.92 2.53
N SER A 173 -7.64 47.37 2.95
CA SER A 173 -8.90 48.11 2.92
C SER A 173 -9.12 48.80 4.25
N THR A 174 -8.93 50.11 4.23
CA THR A 174 -9.44 51.03 5.24
C THR A 174 -10.97 51.09 5.11
N HIS A 175 -11.68 50.70 6.15
CA HIS A 175 -13.06 51.09 6.33
C HIS A 175 -13.18 51.86 7.64
N SER A 176 -13.29 53.17 7.48
CA SER A 176 -13.75 54.14 8.46
C SER A 176 -15.24 53.95 8.74
N GLY A 177 -15.56 54.01 9.98
CA GLY A 177 -16.69 54.31 10.75
C GLY A 177 -18.09 54.48 10.16
N GLU A 178 -19.06 54.01 10.87
CA GLU A 178 -20.10 54.91 11.42
C GLU A 178 -20.96 54.15 12.45
N ARG A 179 -21.39 54.96 13.39
CA ARG A 179 -22.13 54.65 14.61
C ARG A 179 -23.62 54.44 14.32
N GLY A 180 -24.25 53.74 15.21
CA GLY A 180 -25.68 53.94 15.39
C GLY A 180 -26.44 52.77 15.93
N GLY A 181 -26.83 52.84 17.22
CA GLY A 181 -28.18 52.80 17.70
C GLY A 181 -28.63 51.45 18.23
N ALA A 182 -28.59 51.24 19.43
CA ALA A 182 -29.48 51.17 20.60
C ALA A 182 -30.82 50.40 20.40
N MET A 183 -31.14 49.68 21.50
CA MET A 183 -32.48 49.24 22.00
C MET A 183 -33.02 47.94 21.38
N ASP A 184 -33.59 47.02 22.08
CA ASP A 184 -34.10 46.76 23.44
C ASP A 184 -34.92 45.47 23.36
N SER A 185 -34.93 44.73 24.42
CA SER A 185 -35.98 43.84 24.94
C SER A 185 -36.64 42.75 24.04
N ALA A 186 -36.48 41.51 24.40
CA ALA A 186 -37.41 40.62 25.09
C ALA A 186 -36.75 39.24 25.26
#